data_beed7fb544499c009a1f1efb1a35cfe4
#
_entry.id   beed7fb544499c009a1f1efb1a35cfe4
#
_cell.length_a   1.000
_cell.length_b   1.000
_cell.length_c   1.000
_cell.angle_alpha   90.00
_cell.angle_beta   90.00
_cell.angle_gamma   90.00
#
_symmetry.space_group_name_H-M   'P 1'
#
loop_
_entity.id
_entity.type
_entity.pdbx_description
1 polymer ?
#
loop_
_entity_poly.entity_id
_entity_poly.type
_entity_poly.pdbx_seq_one_letter_code
_entity_poly.pdbx_strand_id
1 'polypeptide(L)'
;MAYTPEPFAASGDAVAVGQVVEIPYVWTDGVVYLHLENIGTAYTLTVNDSKVAEVEDPSTPAEFALTPYIREGKNAIALTLRRSAADRINAVPASRKAFENCYLYTQTKRSIRDFEIALVPDSTRKFGVLELAIVAQNGFNYDEPVTVGYDIYSPQGKLLEFNMQEVTIPGRSTDTVRFTPFIYGTNANKWEPGAKNPPLYKVMLFTRRDGAYREYMPLKIGFGKTELVDGRLTRFDKELKLVKAGYNAAADRKTTLAELKALKAKGNNTICPDYPQPGWFYDLCDELGLYVIDCANINAPEKRDDRKVGGTPSNDPSLVDEYLERVKAMYYRSRNHSCVIAFALGGESGNGYNMYKAYEWLKSVSYTHLRAH
;
A
#
# COMPACT_ATOMS: atom_id res chain seq x y z
N MET A 1 6.21 -14.81 11.45
CA MET A 1 5.39 -16.00 11.86
C MET A 1 4.10 -15.95 11.09
N ALA A 2 3.76 -16.99 10.34
CA ALA A 2 2.48 -17.05 9.61
C ALA A 2 1.30 -17.02 10.60
N TYR A 3 0.20 -16.37 10.22
CA TYR A 3 -1.06 -16.39 10.92
C TYR A 3 -2.08 -17.14 10.05
N THR A 4 -2.44 -18.34 10.49
CA THR A 4 -3.37 -19.24 9.80
C THR A 4 -4.52 -19.57 10.75
N PRO A 5 -5.56 -18.71 10.79
CA PRO A 5 -6.65 -18.90 11.73
C PRO A 5 -7.49 -20.13 11.36
N GLU A 6 -7.94 -20.85 12.38
CA GLU A 6 -8.88 -21.96 12.29
C GLU A 6 -10.20 -21.59 13.00
N PRO A 7 -11.29 -22.35 12.81
CA PRO A 7 -12.53 -22.12 13.55
C PRO A 7 -12.25 -22.08 15.06
N PHE A 8 -12.60 -20.96 15.67
CA PHE A 8 -12.43 -20.73 17.10
C PHE A 8 -13.81 -20.88 17.79
N ALA A 9 -13.84 -21.39 19.01
CA ALA A 9 -15.10 -21.56 19.71
C ALA A 9 -15.81 -20.20 19.84
N ALA A 10 -16.91 -20.02 19.10
CA ALA A 10 -17.73 -18.82 19.16
C ALA A 10 -18.88 -19.04 20.13
N SER A 11 -19.21 -18.00 20.88
CA SER A 11 -20.47 -17.96 21.63
C SER A 11 -21.53 -17.25 20.79
N GLY A 12 -22.61 -17.97 20.42
CA GLY A 12 -23.72 -17.43 19.64
C GLY A 12 -23.58 -17.59 18.12
N ASP A 13 -24.34 -16.80 17.33
CA ASP A 13 -24.40 -16.88 15.87
C ASP A 13 -23.19 -16.28 15.13
N ALA A 14 -22.22 -15.72 15.86
CA ALA A 14 -21.02 -15.13 15.28
C ALA A 14 -19.96 -16.21 14.97
N VAL A 15 -19.49 -16.23 13.73
CA VAL A 15 -18.37 -17.09 13.34
C VAL A 15 -17.07 -16.44 13.80
N ALA A 16 -16.35 -17.12 14.71
CA ALA A 16 -15.01 -16.70 15.10
C ALA A 16 -13.97 -17.66 14.50
N VAL A 17 -12.89 -17.09 14.03
CA VAL A 17 -11.70 -17.81 13.59
C VAL A 17 -10.50 -17.26 14.36
N GLY A 18 -9.53 -18.09 14.69
CA GLY A 18 -8.39 -17.61 15.48
C GLY A 18 -7.25 -18.59 15.53
N GLN A 19 -6.19 -18.16 16.22
CA GLN A 19 -5.01 -18.97 16.44
C GLN A 19 -4.40 -18.61 17.79
N VAL A 20 -3.95 -19.63 18.54
CA VAL A 20 -3.06 -19.42 19.68
C VAL A 20 -1.63 -19.37 19.16
N VAL A 21 -1.00 -18.21 19.31
CA VAL A 21 0.39 -17.99 18.88
C VAL A 21 1.31 -17.92 20.09
N GLU A 22 2.53 -18.43 19.94
CA GLU A 22 3.55 -18.35 20.99
C GLU A 22 4.52 -17.21 20.67
N ILE A 23 4.50 -16.15 21.49
CA ILE A 23 5.36 -14.99 21.34
C ILE A 23 6.66 -15.23 22.08
N PRO A 24 7.82 -15.29 21.40
CA PRO A 24 9.12 -15.46 22.03
C PRO A 24 9.49 -14.24 22.90
N TYR A 25 10.23 -14.45 23.98
CA TYR A 25 10.75 -13.37 24.83
C TYR A 25 11.42 -12.25 24.05
N VAL A 26 12.25 -12.59 23.05
CA VAL A 26 12.97 -11.61 22.23
C VAL A 26 12.06 -10.67 21.43
N TRP A 27 10.80 -11.03 21.22
CA TRP A 27 9.82 -10.17 20.53
C TRP A 27 9.21 -9.12 21.46
N THR A 28 9.20 -9.37 22.79
CA THR A 28 8.62 -8.45 23.77
C THR A 28 9.45 -7.18 23.94
N ASP A 29 10.71 -7.19 23.52
CA ASP A 29 11.56 -5.98 23.47
C ASP A 29 11.31 -5.10 22.24
N GLY A 30 10.57 -5.59 21.26
CA GLY A 30 10.17 -4.87 20.04
C GLY A 30 8.76 -4.33 20.08
N VAL A 31 8.29 -3.89 18.90
CA VAL A 31 6.89 -3.61 18.62
C VAL A 31 6.37 -4.76 17.75
N VAL A 32 5.39 -5.50 18.25
CA VAL A 32 4.81 -6.65 17.56
C VAL A 32 3.59 -6.19 16.76
N TYR A 33 3.57 -6.57 15.49
CA TYR A 33 2.49 -6.27 14.56
C TYR A 33 1.83 -7.55 14.06
N LEU A 34 0.52 -7.46 13.83
CA LEU A 34 -0.26 -8.42 13.05
C LEU A 34 -0.62 -7.76 11.72
N HIS A 35 -0.19 -8.39 10.62
CA HIS A 35 -0.59 -8.03 9.26
C HIS A 35 -1.69 -8.99 8.81
N LEU A 36 -2.82 -8.42 8.37
CA LEU A 36 -3.97 -9.14 7.84
C LEU A 36 -4.26 -8.67 6.42
N GLU A 37 -4.46 -9.60 5.50
CA GLU A 37 -4.81 -9.30 4.11
C GLU A 37 -5.94 -10.23 3.66
N ASN A 38 -6.94 -9.65 2.98
CA ASN A 38 -8.08 -10.35 2.40
C ASN A 38 -8.78 -11.32 3.36
N ILE A 39 -9.45 -10.78 4.35
CA ILE A 39 -10.22 -11.58 5.34
C ILE A 39 -11.56 -12.05 4.75
N GLY A 40 -12.08 -11.35 3.75
CA GLY A 40 -13.28 -11.73 2.99
C GLY A 40 -14.58 -11.17 3.56
N THR A 41 -14.62 -10.71 4.80
CA THR A 41 -15.77 -10.05 5.43
C THR A 41 -15.30 -9.11 6.53
N ALA A 42 -16.13 -8.15 6.93
CA ALA A 42 -15.87 -7.29 8.06
C ALA A 42 -15.62 -8.09 9.34
N TYR A 43 -14.77 -7.60 10.22
CA TYR A 43 -14.37 -8.35 11.42
C TYR A 43 -14.05 -7.46 12.62
N THR A 44 -14.15 -8.08 13.81
CA THR A 44 -13.61 -7.51 15.06
C THR A 44 -12.38 -8.33 15.45
N LEU A 45 -11.23 -7.67 15.60
CA LEU A 45 -10.00 -8.28 16.09
C LEU A 45 -9.95 -8.23 17.62
N THR A 46 -9.72 -9.37 18.26
CA THR A 46 -9.46 -9.50 19.70
C THR A 46 -8.14 -10.22 19.95
N VAL A 47 -7.45 -9.81 21.01
CA VAL A 47 -6.22 -10.45 21.49
C VAL A 47 -6.35 -10.66 22.99
N ASN A 48 -6.24 -11.91 23.45
CA ASN A 48 -6.41 -12.26 24.88
C ASN A 48 -7.69 -11.63 25.47
N ASP A 49 -8.82 -11.79 24.77
CA ASP A 49 -10.14 -11.24 25.11
C ASP A 49 -10.26 -9.71 25.07
N SER A 50 -9.19 -8.98 24.75
CA SER A 50 -9.22 -7.54 24.61
C SER A 50 -9.51 -7.15 23.15
N LYS A 51 -10.49 -6.28 22.95
CA LYS A 51 -10.80 -5.72 21.62
C LYS A 51 -9.66 -4.81 21.16
N VAL A 52 -9.12 -5.08 19.98
CA VAL A 52 -8.04 -4.29 19.35
C VAL A 52 -8.61 -3.34 18.29
N ALA A 53 -9.45 -3.86 17.39
CA ALA A 53 -10.00 -3.09 16.29
C ALA A 53 -11.32 -3.65 15.77
N GLU A 54 -12.08 -2.81 15.08
CA GLU A 54 -13.14 -3.19 14.14
C GLU A 54 -12.77 -2.74 12.74
N VAL A 55 -12.97 -3.60 11.76
CA VAL A 55 -12.58 -3.37 10.36
C VAL A 55 -13.75 -3.65 9.45
N GLU A 56 -14.08 -2.67 8.62
CA GLU A 56 -15.16 -2.75 7.64
C GLU A 56 -14.67 -3.13 6.24
N ASP A 57 -13.44 -2.74 5.87
CA ASP A 57 -12.82 -3.18 4.60
C ASP A 57 -12.16 -4.55 4.77
N PRO A 58 -12.76 -5.61 4.24
CA PRO A 58 -12.27 -6.96 4.48
C PRO A 58 -11.07 -7.35 3.62
N SER A 59 -10.71 -6.55 2.65
CA SER A 59 -9.86 -6.99 1.54
C SER A 59 -8.54 -6.26 1.43
N THR A 60 -8.49 -5.03 1.90
CA THR A 60 -7.25 -4.25 1.89
C THR A 60 -6.35 -4.65 3.06
N PRO A 61 -5.02 -4.69 2.89
CA PRO A 61 -4.10 -4.99 3.97
C PRO A 61 -4.29 -4.05 5.17
N ALA A 62 -4.32 -4.62 6.37
CA ALA A 62 -4.42 -3.90 7.63
C ALA A 62 -3.34 -4.37 8.60
N GLU A 63 -2.74 -3.44 9.35
CA GLU A 63 -1.73 -3.73 10.36
C GLU A 63 -2.12 -3.21 11.72
N PHE A 64 -1.92 -4.03 12.75
CA PHE A 64 -2.27 -3.75 14.13
C PHE A 64 -1.07 -3.91 15.04
N ALA A 65 -0.73 -2.86 15.80
CA ALA A 65 0.28 -2.95 16.86
C ALA A 65 -0.30 -3.72 18.04
N LEU A 66 0.20 -4.92 18.28
CA LEU A 66 -0.31 -5.82 19.31
C LEU A 66 0.42 -5.71 20.64
N THR A 67 1.53 -5.00 20.74
CA THR A 67 2.38 -4.90 21.94
C THR A 67 1.60 -4.64 23.23
N PRO A 68 0.55 -3.78 23.27
CA PRO A 68 -0.23 -3.56 24.49
C PRO A 68 -1.11 -4.74 24.92
N TYR A 69 -1.36 -5.70 24.04
CA TYR A 69 -2.34 -6.78 24.22
C TYR A 69 -1.70 -8.15 24.39
N ILE A 70 -0.39 -8.28 24.10
CA ILE A 70 0.34 -9.55 24.12
C ILE A 70 1.28 -9.66 25.32
N ARG A 71 1.67 -10.88 25.61
CA ARG A 71 2.68 -11.25 26.60
C ARG A 71 3.60 -12.31 26.04
N GLU A 72 4.73 -12.57 26.67
CA GLU A 72 5.55 -13.74 26.40
C GLU A 72 4.73 -15.03 26.53
N GLY A 73 5.01 -15.99 25.66
CA GLY A 73 4.31 -17.28 25.61
C GLY A 73 3.01 -17.21 24.82
N LYS A 74 2.01 -17.96 25.27
CA LYS A 74 0.76 -18.18 24.53
C LYS A 74 -0.16 -16.96 24.56
N ASN A 75 -0.63 -16.55 23.38
CA ASN A 75 -1.59 -15.48 23.17
C ASN A 75 -2.68 -15.95 22.20
N ALA A 76 -3.93 -15.74 22.55
CA ALA A 76 -5.06 -16.03 21.67
C ALA A 76 -5.36 -14.80 20.79
N ILE A 77 -5.30 -14.96 19.47
CA ILE A 77 -5.67 -13.93 18.49
C ILE A 77 -6.88 -14.43 17.75
N ALA A 78 -8.00 -13.71 17.80
CA ALA A 78 -9.25 -14.12 17.19
C ALA A 78 -9.89 -12.99 16.37
N LEU A 79 -10.56 -13.39 15.28
CA LEU A 79 -11.37 -12.54 14.43
C LEU A 79 -12.82 -13.01 14.54
N THR A 80 -13.69 -12.13 15.03
CA THR A 80 -15.13 -12.36 14.96
C THR A 80 -15.64 -11.78 13.65
N LEU A 81 -16.03 -12.67 12.74
CA LEU A 81 -16.50 -12.31 11.40
C LEU A 81 -17.95 -11.81 11.49
N ARG A 82 -18.27 -10.75 10.78
CA ARG A 82 -19.60 -10.15 10.81
C ARG A 82 -20.02 -9.60 9.45
N ARG A 83 -21.32 -9.51 9.22
CA ARG A 83 -21.87 -8.75 8.09
C ARG A 83 -21.83 -7.28 8.39
N SER A 84 -21.60 -6.48 7.34
CA SER A 84 -21.56 -5.02 7.41
C SER A 84 -22.41 -4.40 6.32
N ALA A 85 -22.91 -3.19 6.59
CA ALA A 85 -23.52 -2.35 5.55
C ALA A 85 -22.52 -2.04 4.41
N ALA A 86 -21.23 -2.05 4.72
CA ALA A 86 -20.16 -1.83 3.76
C ALA A 86 -19.92 -3.01 2.80
N ASP A 87 -20.47 -4.19 3.06
CA ASP A 87 -20.35 -5.36 2.14
C ASP A 87 -20.94 -5.04 0.76
N ARG A 88 -21.97 -4.18 0.70
CA ARG A 88 -22.64 -3.76 -0.55
C ARG A 88 -21.77 -2.90 -1.47
N ILE A 89 -20.60 -2.45 -1.03
CA ILE A 89 -19.68 -1.64 -1.82
C ILE A 89 -18.36 -2.36 -2.12
N ASN A 90 -18.17 -3.61 -1.69
CA ASN A 90 -16.94 -4.35 -1.93
C ASN A 90 -16.78 -4.72 -3.41
N ALA A 91 -15.60 -4.41 -3.97
CA ALA A 91 -15.21 -4.81 -5.33
C ALA A 91 -14.60 -6.22 -5.38
N VAL A 92 -13.94 -6.66 -4.31
CA VAL A 92 -13.29 -7.98 -4.25
C VAL A 92 -14.34 -9.08 -4.23
N PRO A 93 -14.29 -10.06 -5.16
CA PRO A 93 -15.26 -11.14 -5.21
C PRO A 93 -15.13 -12.08 -4.00
N ALA A 94 -16.25 -12.53 -3.47
CA ALA A 94 -16.29 -13.46 -2.34
C ALA A 94 -15.61 -14.82 -2.63
N SER A 95 -15.37 -15.15 -3.90
CA SER A 95 -14.64 -16.34 -4.31
C SER A 95 -13.13 -16.26 -4.11
N ARG A 96 -12.58 -15.05 -3.82
CA ARG A 96 -11.16 -14.91 -3.53
C ARG A 96 -10.85 -15.60 -2.21
N LYS A 97 -9.74 -16.35 -2.18
CA LYS A 97 -9.30 -17.08 -0.99
C LYS A 97 -9.06 -16.10 0.16
N ALA A 98 -9.72 -16.35 1.29
CA ALA A 98 -9.54 -15.56 2.50
C ALA A 98 -8.20 -15.87 3.21
N PHE A 99 -7.76 -14.95 4.05
CA PHE A 99 -6.54 -15.07 4.87
C PHE A 99 -5.25 -15.29 4.06
N GLU A 100 -5.17 -14.68 2.88
CA GLU A 100 -3.92 -14.67 2.12
C GLU A 100 -2.93 -13.71 2.78
N ASN A 101 -1.67 -14.17 2.90
CA ASN A 101 -0.58 -13.33 3.36
C ASN A 101 -0.79 -12.69 4.75
N CYS A 102 -1.35 -13.46 5.71
CA CYS A 102 -1.50 -13.01 7.09
C CYS A 102 -0.32 -13.49 7.94
N TYR A 103 0.28 -12.59 8.72
CA TYR A 103 1.46 -12.91 9.53
C TYR A 103 1.68 -11.96 10.68
N LEU A 104 2.40 -12.45 11.70
CA LEU A 104 2.96 -11.61 12.76
C LEU A 104 4.44 -11.35 12.50
N TYR A 105 4.87 -10.15 12.85
CA TYR A 105 6.28 -9.78 12.82
C TYR A 105 6.60 -8.81 13.96
N THR A 106 7.88 -8.63 14.23
CA THR A 106 8.34 -7.63 15.20
C THR A 106 9.32 -6.68 14.55
N GLN A 107 9.25 -5.43 14.92
CA GLN A 107 10.24 -4.40 14.60
C GLN A 107 10.96 -3.95 15.86
N THR A 108 12.18 -3.48 15.72
CA THR A 108 12.88 -2.82 16.83
C THR A 108 12.13 -1.56 17.25
N LYS A 109 12.30 -1.13 18.49
CA LYS A 109 11.67 0.10 19.00
C LYS A 109 12.14 1.37 18.25
N ARG A 110 13.28 1.32 17.57
CA ARG A 110 13.73 2.34 16.62
C ARG A 110 13.62 1.76 15.22
N SER A 111 12.61 2.17 14.49
CA SER A 111 12.29 1.56 13.19
C SER A 111 11.79 2.59 12.18
N ILE A 112 11.75 2.17 10.92
CA ILE A 112 11.02 2.87 9.85
C ILE A 112 9.59 2.36 9.87
N ARG A 113 8.64 3.25 10.17
CA ARG A 113 7.23 2.88 10.21
C ARG A 113 6.55 3.01 8.85
N ASP A 114 6.92 4.04 8.10
CA ASP A 114 6.36 4.32 6.77
C ASP A 114 7.38 5.12 5.96
N PHE A 115 7.16 5.20 4.66
CA PHE A 115 7.95 6.03 3.77
C PHE A 115 7.13 6.47 2.57
N GLU A 116 7.55 7.56 1.97
CA GLU A 116 7.00 8.04 0.70
C GLU A 116 8.13 8.47 -0.23
N ILE A 117 8.04 8.03 -1.48
CA ILE A 117 8.95 8.40 -2.54
C ILE A 117 8.18 9.14 -3.62
N ALA A 118 8.51 10.41 -3.84
CA ALA A 118 7.94 11.20 -4.92
C ALA A 118 9.02 11.61 -5.91
N LEU A 119 8.76 11.39 -7.20
CA LEU A 119 9.60 11.88 -8.27
C LEU A 119 9.15 13.30 -8.63
N VAL A 120 10.07 14.26 -8.52
CA VAL A 120 9.79 15.67 -8.81
C VAL A 120 10.47 16.03 -10.13
N PRO A 121 9.76 16.63 -11.10
CA PRO A 121 10.40 17.20 -12.27
C PRO A 121 11.31 18.35 -11.85
N ASP A 122 12.58 18.29 -12.23
CA ASP A 122 13.42 19.48 -12.09
C ASP A 122 13.13 20.47 -13.24
N SER A 123 13.47 21.75 -13.02
CA SER A 123 13.25 22.81 -13.99
C SER A 123 14.07 22.62 -15.29
N THR A 124 15.15 21.85 -15.22
CA THR A 124 16.05 21.57 -16.37
C THR A 124 15.70 20.28 -17.08
N ARG A 125 14.88 19.42 -16.50
CA ARG A 125 14.49 18.06 -16.95
C ARG A 125 15.68 17.14 -17.29
N LYS A 126 16.85 17.46 -16.74
CA LYS A 126 18.10 16.70 -16.95
C LYS A 126 18.34 15.67 -15.86
N PHE A 127 17.73 15.84 -14.70
CA PHE A 127 18.05 15.06 -13.51
C PHE A 127 16.78 14.53 -12.86
N GLY A 128 16.90 13.38 -12.20
CA GLY A 128 15.85 12.85 -11.35
C GLY A 128 15.96 13.44 -9.95
N VAL A 129 15.12 14.37 -9.59
CA VAL A 129 14.95 14.78 -8.20
C VAL A 129 13.98 13.81 -7.54
N LEU A 130 14.41 13.26 -6.40
CA LEU A 130 13.62 12.38 -5.58
C LEU A 130 13.30 13.10 -4.27
N GLU A 131 12.04 13.22 -3.91
CA GLU A 131 11.64 13.55 -2.55
C GLU A 131 11.40 12.26 -1.79
N LEU A 132 12.12 12.07 -0.69
CA LEU A 132 12.03 10.91 0.17
C LEU A 132 11.64 11.37 1.57
N ALA A 133 10.49 10.90 2.04
CA ALA A 133 10.04 11.07 3.42
C ALA A 133 10.12 9.71 4.13
N ILE A 134 10.84 9.64 5.24
CA ILE A 134 10.96 8.45 6.08
C ILE A 134 10.29 8.74 7.42
N VAL A 135 9.25 8.00 7.75
CA VAL A 135 8.59 8.08 9.06
C VAL A 135 9.35 7.18 10.04
N ALA A 136 10.16 7.81 10.88
CA ALA A 136 10.91 7.14 11.93
C ALA A 136 10.04 6.98 13.19
N GLN A 137 10.15 5.85 13.86
CA GLN A 137 9.38 5.52 15.07
C GLN A 137 10.28 5.34 16.27
N ASN A 138 9.86 5.92 17.40
CA ASN A 138 10.35 5.61 18.73
C ASN A 138 9.29 4.81 19.50
N GLY A 139 9.52 3.53 19.74
CA GLY A 139 8.66 2.64 20.52
C GLY A 139 8.99 2.61 22.03
N PHE A 140 9.99 3.37 22.51
CA PHE A 140 10.27 3.52 23.95
C PHE A 140 9.27 4.49 24.58
N ASN A 141 9.25 4.57 25.90
CA ASN A 141 8.41 5.50 26.65
C ASN A 141 9.11 6.82 27.03
N TYR A 142 10.28 7.05 26.49
CA TYR A 142 11.12 8.24 26.70
C TYR A 142 11.68 8.70 25.36
N ASP A 143 12.17 9.94 25.33
CA ASP A 143 12.76 10.54 24.13
C ASP A 143 14.01 9.77 23.72
N GLU A 144 14.17 9.50 22.44
CA GLU A 144 15.23 8.64 21.93
C GLU A 144 15.75 9.16 20.58
N PRO A 145 17.09 9.20 20.37
CA PRO A 145 17.65 9.48 19.06
C PRO A 145 17.45 8.29 18.13
N VAL A 146 16.93 8.55 16.92
CA VAL A 146 16.75 7.59 15.84
C VAL A 146 17.49 8.10 14.60
N THR A 147 18.45 7.32 14.12
CA THR A 147 19.14 7.61 12.86
C THR A 147 18.49 6.84 11.74
N VAL A 148 17.99 7.54 10.73
CA VAL A 148 17.46 6.96 9.49
C VAL A 148 18.25 7.49 8.29
N GLY A 149 18.28 6.70 7.23
CA GLY A 149 18.97 7.09 6.01
C GLY A 149 18.61 6.24 4.82
N TYR A 150 19.30 6.52 3.72
CA TYR A 150 19.13 5.80 2.45
C TYR A 150 20.45 5.64 1.70
N ASP A 151 20.53 4.57 0.92
CA ASP A 151 21.50 4.35 -0.14
C ASP A 151 20.75 4.18 -1.46
N ILE A 152 21.19 4.86 -2.53
CA ILE A 152 20.61 4.72 -3.87
C ILE A 152 21.65 4.14 -4.82
N TYR A 153 21.28 3.03 -5.46
CA TYR A 153 22.12 2.32 -6.43
C TYR A 153 21.54 2.41 -7.83
N SER A 154 22.41 2.51 -8.82
CA SER A 154 22.02 2.43 -10.23
C SER A 154 21.40 1.06 -10.57
N PRO A 155 20.73 0.90 -11.73
CA PRO A 155 20.26 -0.40 -12.20
C PRO A 155 21.37 -1.44 -12.33
N GLN A 156 22.65 -1.02 -12.48
CA GLN A 156 23.83 -1.88 -12.55
C GLN A 156 24.46 -2.16 -11.17
N GLY A 157 23.86 -1.64 -10.09
CA GLY A 157 24.34 -1.87 -8.71
C GLY A 157 25.44 -0.94 -8.22
N LYS A 158 25.74 0.15 -8.94
CA LYS A 158 26.71 1.16 -8.48
C LYS A 158 26.04 2.10 -7.49
N LEU A 159 26.63 2.33 -6.34
CA LEU A 159 26.19 3.35 -5.38
C LEU A 159 26.32 4.75 -6.01
N LEU A 160 25.22 5.50 -6.01
CA LEU A 160 25.12 6.83 -6.62
C LEU A 160 25.00 7.94 -5.59
N GLU A 161 24.18 7.72 -4.57
CA GLU A 161 23.82 8.73 -3.58
C GLU A 161 23.50 8.04 -2.25
N PHE A 162 23.83 8.69 -1.14
CA PHE A 162 23.50 8.22 0.20
C PHE A 162 23.42 9.39 1.18
N ASN A 163 22.59 9.28 2.17
CA ASN A 163 22.51 10.25 3.27
C ASN A 163 21.87 9.61 4.50
N MET A 164 22.08 10.22 5.66
CA MET A 164 21.44 9.84 6.90
C MET A 164 21.28 11.06 7.81
N GLN A 165 20.29 11.01 8.68
CA GLN A 165 20.01 12.04 9.66
C GLN A 165 19.58 11.39 10.97
N GLU A 166 20.05 11.95 12.08
CA GLU A 166 19.57 11.62 13.42
C GLU A 166 18.54 12.66 13.87
N VAL A 167 17.43 12.17 14.42
CA VAL A 167 16.37 12.98 15.01
C VAL A 167 16.00 12.42 16.38
N THR A 168 15.76 13.31 17.35
CA THR A 168 15.26 12.90 18.66
C THR A 168 13.74 12.86 18.60
N ILE A 169 13.16 11.68 18.80
CA ILE A 169 11.72 11.45 18.72
C ILE A 169 11.17 11.24 20.13
N PRO A 170 10.08 11.93 20.52
CA PRO A 170 9.42 11.73 21.81
C PRO A 170 8.98 10.27 22.01
N GLY A 171 8.84 9.86 23.27
CA GLY A 171 8.44 8.49 23.59
C GLY A 171 7.11 8.10 22.97
N ARG A 172 7.04 6.90 22.41
CA ARG A 172 5.85 6.30 21.76
C ARG A 172 5.27 7.17 20.62
N SER A 173 6.15 7.85 19.89
CA SER A 173 5.75 8.70 18.78
C SER A 173 6.56 8.43 17.51
N THR A 174 6.22 9.15 16.46
CA THR A 174 6.90 9.14 15.16
C THR A 174 7.29 10.53 14.75
N ASP A 175 8.34 10.65 13.94
CA ASP A 175 8.69 11.89 13.25
C ASP A 175 9.07 11.59 11.80
N THR A 176 8.95 12.58 10.91
CA THR A 176 9.21 12.42 9.48
C THR A 176 10.49 13.13 9.08
N VAL A 177 11.48 12.36 8.71
CA VAL A 177 12.75 12.84 8.15
C VAL A 177 12.62 12.94 6.63
N ARG A 178 12.98 14.11 6.07
CA ARG A 178 12.86 14.39 4.64
C ARG A 178 14.22 14.58 4.01
N PHE A 179 14.39 13.96 2.83
CA PHE A 179 15.57 14.08 2.00
C PHE A 179 15.16 14.45 0.58
N THR A 180 16.05 15.15 -0.12
CA THR A 180 15.86 15.49 -1.53
C THR A 180 17.12 15.11 -2.30
N PRO A 181 17.37 13.80 -2.51
CA PRO A 181 18.51 13.32 -3.27
C PRO A 181 18.41 13.72 -4.74
N PHE A 182 19.57 13.90 -5.32
CA PHE A 182 19.74 14.34 -6.69
C PHE A 182 20.51 13.27 -7.49
N ILE A 183 19.81 12.62 -8.41
CA ILE A 183 20.36 11.48 -9.15
C ILE A 183 20.69 11.90 -10.59
N TYR A 184 21.97 11.85 -10.92
CA TYR A 184 22.47 12.15 -12.26
C TYR A 184 22.18 11.03 -13.25
N GLY A 185 21.96 11.40 -14.51
CA GLY A 185 21.86 10.44 -15.62
C GLY A 185 20.57 9.64 -15.70
N THR A 186 19.53 10.03 -14.96
CA THR A 186 18.23 9.35 -15.00
C THR A 186 17.58 9.42 -16.39
N ASN A 187 17.87 10.43 -17.19
CA ASN A 187 17.41 10.52 -18.58
C ASN A 187 17.93 9.40 -19.49
N ALA A 188 19.08 8.79 -19.15
CA ALA A 188 19.62 7.63 -19.87
C ALA A 188 18.99 6.31 -19.41
N ASN A 189 18.35 6.31 -18.24
CA ASN A 189 17.77 5.13 -17.61
C ASN A 189 16.28 5.37 -17.26
N LYS A 190 15.51 5.81 -18.27
CA LYS A 190 14.07 6.06 -18.13
C LYS A 190 13.33 4.75 -17.95
N TRP A 191 12.46 4.71 -16.95
CA TRP A 191 11.52 3.62 -16.79
C TRP A 191 10.29 3.90 -17.67
N GLU A 192 10.11 3.13 -18.74
CA GLU A 192 9.04 3.27 -19.70
C GLU A 192 8.50 1.89 -20.13
N PRO A 193 7.20 1.78 -20.44
CA PRO A 193 6.65 0.62 -21.12
C PRO A 193 7.33 0.42 -22.50
N GLY A 194 7.49 -0.83 -22.89
CA GLY A 194 8.12 -1.18 -24.16
C GLY A 194 9.61 -1.52 -24.05
N ALA A 195 10.30 -1.09 -23.02
CA ALA A 195 11.64 -1.60 -22.72
C ALA A 195 11.58 -3.11 -22.40
N LYS A 196 12.55 -3.87 -22.94
CA LYS A 196 12.65 -5.31 -22.65
C LYS A 196 12.88 -5.55 -21.16
N ASN A 197 13.75 -4.75 -20.57
CA ASN A 197 14.05 -4.73 -19.13
C ASN A 197 14.05 -3.27 -18.68
N PRO A 198 12.94 -2.71 -18.22
CA PRO A 198 12.90 -1.34 -17.75
C PRO A 198 13.86 -1.15 -16.57
N PRO A 199 14.67 -0.09 -16.59
CA PRO A 199 15.68 0.11 -15.56
C PRO A 199 15.03 0.47 -14.22
N LEU A 200 15.36 -0.28 -13.18
CA LEU A 200 14.96 -0.02 -11.81
C LEU A 200 16.20 0.29 -10.95
N TYR A 201 16.16 1.42 -10.28
CA TYR A 201 17.13 1.80 -9.26
C TYR A 201 16.78 1.10 -7.95
N LYS A 202 17.79 0.68 -7.20
CA LYS A 202 17.59 0.14 -5.86
C LYS A 202 17.74 1.28 -4.85
N VAL A 203 16.73 1.47 -4.02
CA VAL A 203 16.78 2.33 -2.84
C VAL A 203 16.78 1.44 -1.62
N MET A 204 17.76 1.64 -0.73
CA MET A 204 17.86 0.93 0.52
C MET A 204 17.63 1.91 1.64
N LEU A 205 16.46 1.86 2.27
CA LEU A 205 16.20 2.61 3.49
C LEU A 205 16.76 1.86 4.69
N PHE A 206 17.24 2.56 5.71
CA PHE A 206 17.82 1.91 6.87
C PHE A 206 17.66 2.72 8.16
N THR A 207 17.71 2.02 9.28
CA THR A 207 18.02 2.58 10.59
C THR A 207 19.46 2.21 10.99
N ARG A 208 20.15 3.10 11.72
CA ARG A 208 21.52 2.88 12.17
C ARG A 208 21.66 3.21 13.64
N ARG A 209 22.50 2.45 14.35
CA ARG A 209 22.88 2.70 15.74
C ARG A 209 24.29 2.17 16.01
N ASP A 210 25.09 2.94 16.76
CA ASP A 210 26.44 2.57 17.14
C ASP A 210 27.32 2.16 15.96
N GLY A 211 27.17 2.87 14.82
CA GLY A 211 27.88 2.56 13.59
C GLY A 211 27.36 1.35 12.81
N ALA A 212 26.40 0.60 13.33
CA ALA A 212 25.85 -0.60 12.68
C ALA A 212 24.44 -0.37 12.15
N TYR A 213 24.15 -0.92 10.98
CA TYR A 213 22.80 -1.01 10.45
C TYR A 213 21.94 -1.94 11.31
N ARG A 214 20.70 -1.55 11.58
CA ARG A 214 19.75 -2.31 12.41
C ARG A 214 18.55 -2.81 11.63
N GLU A 215 18.12 -2.04 10.64
CA GLU A 215 17.00 -2.36 9.77
C GLU A 215 17.35 -2.00 8.33
N TYR A 216 16.89 -2.81 7.39
CA TYR A 216 17.00 -2.55 5.96
C TYR A 216 15.67 -2.75 5.28
N MET A 217 15.32 -1.81 4.44
CA MET A 217 14.11 -1.87 3.62
C MET A 217 14.48 -1.66 2.15
N PRO A 218 14.65 -2.74 1.37
CA PRO A 218 14.99 -2.65 -0.04
C PRO A 218 13.77 -2.29 -0.88
N LEU A 219 13.92 -1.27 -1.72
CA LEU A 219 12.91 -0.79 -2.64
C LEU A 219 13.47 -0.75 -4.06
N LYS A 220 12.60 -0.82 -5.06
CA LYS A 220 12.95 -0.60 -6.46
C LYS A 220 12.14 0.55 -7.00
N ILE A 221 12.77 1.51 -7.66
CA ILE A 221 12.10 2.65 -8.26
C ILE A 221 12.54 2.83 -9.72
N GLY A 222 11.57 3.14 -10.57
CA GLY A 222 11.80 3.53 -11.96
C GLY A 222 11.63 5.03 -12.12
N PHE A 223 12.63 5.72 -12.66
CA PHE A 223 12.52 7.16 -12.89
C PHE A 223 11.59 7.49 -14.05
N GLY A 224 10.75 8.46 -13.83
CA GLY A 224 9.79 9.02 -14.77
C GLY A 224 8.49 9.38 -14.06
N LYS A 225 8.07 10.62 -14.18
CA LYS A 225 6.81 11.11 -13.62
C LYS A 225 5.75 11.21 -14.72
N THR A 226 4.55 10.76 -14.41
CA THR A 226 3.38 10.99 -15.24
C THR A 226 2.69 12.26 -14.78
N GLU A 227 2.40 13.16 -15.72
CA GLU A 227 1.82 14.47 -15.46
C GLU A 227 0.57 14.67 -16.32
N LEU A 228 -0.36 15.49 -15.84
CA LEU A 228 -1.50 15.93 -16.63
C LEU A 228 -1.21 17.35 -17.11
N VAL A 229 -0.89 17.50 -18.39
CA VAL A 229 -0.61 18.79 -19.03
C VAL A 229 -1.70 19.05 -20.08
N ASP A 230 -2.40 20.17 -19.94
CA ASP A 230 -3.50 20.57 -20.84
C ASP A 230 -4.53 19.46 -21.11
N GLY A 231 -4.88 18.71 -20.06
CA GLY A 231 -5.85 17.61 -20.12
C GLY A 231 -5.31 16.31 -20.74
N ARG A 232 -4.01 16.24 -21.05
CA ARG A 232 -3.35 15.06 -21.62
C ARG A 232 -2.35 14.46 -20.63
N LEU A 233 -2.32 13.15 -20.56
CA LEU A 233 -1.29 12.43 -19.83
C LEU A 233 0.03 12.52 -20.58
N THR A 234 1.05 13.02 -19.90
CA THR A 234 2.41 13.12 -20.46
C THR A 234 3.40 12.41 -19.56
N ARG A 235 4.48 11.92 -20.14
CA ARG A 235 5.65 11.40 -19.43
C ARG A 235 6.89 11.75 -20.25
N PHE A 236 7.89 12.34 -19.62
CA PHE A 236 9.08 12.88 -20.30
C PHE A 236 8.74 13.81 -21.47
N ASP A 237 7.76 14.70 -21.26
CA ASP A 237 7.26 15.66 -22.25
C ASP A 237 6.57 15.04 -23.48
N LYS A 238 6.27 13.74 -23.43
CA LYS A 238 5.56 13.05 -24.52
C LYS A 238 4.19 12.61 -24.05
N GLU A 239 3.18 12.78 -24.91
CA GLU A 239 1.84 12.27 -24.66
C GLU A 239 1.87 10.76 -24.49
N LEU A 240 1.23 10.26 -23.42
CA LEU A 240 1.08 8.85 -23.17
C LEU A 240 -0.08 8.27 -23.96
N LYS A 241 0.20 7.26 -24.76
CA LYS A 241 -0.82 6.43 -25.40
C LYS A 241 -1.04 5.19 -24.57
N LEU A 242 -2.17 5.11 -23.86
CA LEU A 242 -2.53 3.99 -23.01
C LEU A 242 -3.28 2.92 -23.80
N VAL A 243 -2.69 1.73 -23.91
CA VAL A 243 -3.34 0.53 -24.44
C VAL A 243 -3.72 -0.34 -23.24
N LYS A 244 -4.95 -0.17 -22.78
CA LYS A 244 -5.46 -0.72 -21.54
C LYS A 244 -5.87 -2.19 -21.67
N ALA A 245 -5.66 -2.96 -20.61
CA ALA A 245 -6.26 -4.29 -20.40
C ALA A 245 -6.79 -4.38 -18.98
N GLY A 246 -8.02 -4.87 -18.81
CA GLY A 246 -8.51 -5.31 -17.51
C GLY A 246 -7.80 -6.60 -17.11
N TYR A 247 -7.36 -6.70 -15.87
CA TYR A 247 -6.71 -7.91 -15.37
C TYR A 247 -6.67 -7.92 -13.83
N ASN A 248 -7.05 -9.05 -13.27
CA ASN A 248 -6.88 -9.30 -11.86
C ASN A 248 -5.91 -10.47 -11.66
N ALA A 249 -4.99 -10.35 -10.70
CA ALA A 249 -3.94 -11.33 -10.48
C ALA A 249 -4.52 -12.74 -10.20
N ALA A 250 -3.91 -13.74 -10.81
CA ALA A 250 -4.16 -15.14 -10.47
C ALA A 250 -3.71 -15.43 -9.02
N ALA A 251 -4.08 -16.60 -8.51
CA ALA A 251 -3.76 -16.97 -7.14
C ALA A 251 -2.26 -17.08 -6.84
N ASP A 252 -1.41 -17.19 -7.88
CA ASP A 252 0.02 -17.31 -7.72
C ASP A 252 0.81 -16.34 -8.63
N ARG A 253 1.97 -15.93 -8.12
CA ARG A 253 2.87 -14.98 -8.80
C ARG A 253 3.40 -15.50 -10.15
N LYS A 254 3.61 -16.81 -10.29
CA LYS A 254 4.20 -17.39 -11.51
C LYS A 254 3.20 -17.34 -12.67
N THR A 255 1.96 -17.72 -12.42
CA THR A 255 0.87 -17.63 -13.41
C THR A 255 0.64 -16.18 -13.83
N THR A 256 0.50 -15.29 -12.85
CA THR A 256 0.32 -13.85 -13.10
C THR A 256 1.47 -13.26 -13.94
N LEU A 257 2.72 -13.63 -13.66
CA LEU A 257 3.87 -13.18 -14.44
C LEU A 257 3.76 -13.61 -15.92
N ALA A 258 3.33 -14.85 -16.16
CA ALA A 258 3.17 -15.36 -17.54
C ALA A 258 2.05 -14.62 -18.28
N GLU A 259 0.93 -14.36 -17.62
CA GLU A 259 -0.22 -13.66 -18.19
C GLU A 259 0.07 -12.18 -18.47
N LEU A 260 0.73 -11.48 -17.54
CA LEU A 260 1.18 -10.10 -17.75
C LEU A 260 2.16 -9.98 -18.92
N LYS A 261 3.10 -10.93 -19.07
CA LYS A 261 3.99 -11.00 -20.25
C LYS A 261 3.21 -11.22 -21.54
N ALA A 262 2.18 -12.05 -21.54
CA ALA A 262 1.32 -12.29 -22.69
C ALA A 262 0.52 -11.03 -23.07
N LEU A 263 -0.02 -10.30 -22.09
CA LEU A 263 -0.69 -9.02 -22.33
C LEU A 263 0.27 -7.99 -22.94
N LYS A 264 1.48 -7.87 -22.38
CA LYS A 264 2.52 -7.00 -22.93
C LYS A 264 2.90 -7.37 -24.35
N ALA A 265 3.02 -8.65 -24.66
CA ALA A 265 3.32 -9.14 -26.03
C ALA A 265 2.20 -8.83 -27.04
N LYS A 266 0.95 -8.70 -26.58
CA LYS A 266 -0.20 -8.26 -27.40
C LYS A 266 -0.22 -6.73 -27.61
N GLY A 267 0.72 -5.98 -27.06
CA GLY A 267 0.82 -4.53 -27.17
C GLY A 267 0.13 -3.75 -26.05
N ASN A 268 -0.43 -4.41 -25.05
CA ASN A 268 -0.93 -3.70 -23.88
C ASN A 268 0.24 -3.11 -23.06
N ASN A 269 0.06 -1.88 -22.63
CA ASN A 269 1.04 -1.19 -21.79
C ASN A 269 0.49 -0.74 -20.45
N THR A 270 -0.83 -0.91 -20.22
CA THR A 270 -1.53 -0.42 -19.04
C THR A 270 -2.48 -1.49 -18.54
N ILE A 271 -2.37 -1.83 -17.26
CA ILE A 271 -3.24 -2.78 -16.56
C ILE A 271 -4.22 -2.01 -15.68
N CYS A 272 -5.49 -2.37 -15.76
CA CYS A 272 -6.57 -1.78 -14.97
C CYS A 272 -7.22 -2.89 -14.16
N PRO A 273 -6.78 -3.16 -12.93
CA PRO A 273 -7.46 -4.12 -12.05
C PRO A 273 -8.80 -3.57 -11.60
N ASP A 274 -9.78 -4.46 -11.37
CA ASP A 274 -11.12 -4.08 -10.91
C ASP A 274 -11.18 -3.84 -9.39
N TYR A 275 -10.17 -4.34 -8.66
CA TYR A 275 -10.07 -4.27 -7.20
C TYR A 275 -8.60 -4.36 -6.74
N PRO A 276 -8.31 -4.08 -5.46
CA PRO A 276 -6.94 -4.17 -4.90
C PRO A 276 -6.27 -5.50 -5.18
N GLN A 277 -5.01 -5.43 -5.65
CA GLN A 277 -4.20 -6.62 -5.94
C GLN A 277 -3.17 -6.86 -4.84
N PRO A 278 -2.59 -8.10 -4.73
CA PRO A 278 -1.49 -8.36 -3.80
C PRO A 278 -0.26 -7.51 -4.12
N GLY A 279 0.54 -7.14 -3.10
CA GLY A 279 1.71 -6.26 -3.28
C GLY A 279 2.68 -6.72 -4.36
N TRP A 280 2.96 -8.03 -4.46
CA TRP A 280 3.83 -8.60 -5.49
C TRP A 280 3.34 -8.41 -6.93
N PHE A 281 2.06 -8.09 -7.15
CA PHE A 281 1.52 -7.76 -8.47
C PHE A 281 2.11 -6.43 -8.99
N TYR A 282 2.19 -5.43 -8.14
CA TYR A 282 2.78 -4.13 -8.49
C TYR A 282 4.27 -4.26 -8.74
N ASP A 283 4.98 -5.09 -7.96
CA ASP A 283 6.39 -5.42 -8.21
C ASP A 283 6.59 -6.02 -9.61
N LEU A 284 5.71 -6.94 -10.02
CA LEU A 284 5.75 -7.52 -11.37
C LEU A 284 5.51 -6.48 -12.45
N CYS A 285 4.57 -5.55 -12.23
CA CYS A 285 4.30 -4.47 -13.17
C CYS A 285 5.48 -3.49 -13.26
N ASP A 286 6.13 -3.17 -12.13
CA ASP A 286 7.37 -2.39 -12.09
C ASP A 286 8.49 -3.08 -12.89
N GLU A 287 8.71 -4.37 -12.69
CA GLU A 287 9.73 -5.18 -13.37
C GLU A 287 9.46 -5.34 -14.87
N LEU A 288 8.20 -5.45 -15.25
CA LEU A 288 7.79 -5.62 -16.65
C LEU A 288 7.67 -4.28 -17.40
N GLY A 289 7.64 -3.14 -16.71
CA GLY A 289 7.33 -1.86 -17.32
C GLY A 289 5.90 -1.80 -17.85
N LEU A 290 4.94 -2.19 -17.04
CA LEU A 290 3.52 -2.05 -17.32
C LEU A 290 2.97 -0.95 -16.42
N TYR A 291 2.24 0.00 -16.99
CA TYR A 291 1.49 0.97 -16.19
C TYR A 291 0.33 0.30 -15.46
N VAL A 292 -0.03 0.84 -14.32
CA VAL A 292 -1.20 0.43 -13.55
C VAL A 292 -2.07 1.65 -13.26
N ILE A 293 -3.36 1.52 -13.53
CA ILE A 293 -4.40 2.40 -12.97
C ILE A 293 -4.98 1.62 -11.80
N ASP A 294 -4.52 1.93 -10.59
CA ASP A 294 -4.93 1.17 -9.40
C ASP A 294 -6.37 1.51 -9.00
N CYS A 295 -7.06 0.56 -8.38
CA CYS A 295 -8.48 0.68 -8.06
C CYS A 295 -8.73 0.46 -6.57
N ALA A 296 -9.57 1.31 -5.97
CA ALA A 296 -10.05 1.12 -4.60
C ALA A 296 -11.03 -0.06 -4.51
N ASN A 297 -11.15 -0.64 -3.31
CA ASN A 297 -12.12 -1.71 -3.05
C ASN A 297 -13.55 -1.16 -2.97
N ILE A 298 -14.01 -0.55 -4.07
CA ILE A 298 -15.34 0.04 -4.19
C ILE A 298 -15.96 -0.41 -5.52
N ASN A 299 -17.10 -1.09 -5.43
CA ASN A 299 -17.98 -1.39 -6.56
C ASN A 299 -19.42 -1.36 -6.07
N ALA A 300 -20.15 -0.29 -6.40
CA ALA A 300 -21.46 0.02 -5.83
C ALA A 300 -22.49 0.37 -6.92
N PRO A 301 -22.83 -0.60 -7.80
CA PRO A 301 -23.77 -0.36 -8.90
C PRO A 301 -25.22 -0.20 -8.45
N GLU A 302 -25.55 -0.56 -7.20
CA GLU A 302 -26.90 -0.48 -6.67
C GLU A 302 -27.44 0.94 -6.74
N LYS A 303 -28.64 1.10 -7.34
CA LYS A 303 -29.32 2.40 -7.48
C LYS A 303 -28.42 3.51 -7.98
N ARG A 304 -27.47 3.22 -8.86
CA ARG A 304 -26.42 4.15 -9.29
C ARG A 304 -26.94 5.48 -9.85
N ASP A 305 -28.17 5.49 -10.39
CA ASP A 305 -28.79 6.67 -10.96
C ASP A 305 -29.65 7.46 -9.94
N ASP A 306 -29.90 6.89 -8.75
CA ASP A 306 -30.64 7.56 -7.67
C ASP A 306 -29.69 8.42 -6.82
N ARG A 307 -29.60 9.70 -7.18
CA ARG A 307 -28.71 10.67 -6.52
C ARG A 307 -29.29 11.30 -5.25
N LYS A 308 -30.44 10.85 -4.78
CA LYS A 308 -30.99 11.33 -3.50
C LYS A 308 -30.13 10.82 -2.34
N VAL A 309 -30.17 11.53 -1.23
CA VAL A 309 -29.55 11.07 0.02
C VAL A 309 -30.17 9.73 0.43
N GLY A 310 -29.33 8.71 0.65
CA GLY A 310 -29.78 7.34 0.92
C GLY A 310 -30.23 6.55 -0.33
N GLY A 311 -30.06 7.10 -1.54
CA GLY A 311 -30.30 6.41 -2.81
C GLY A 311 -29.17 5.44 -3.17
N THR A 312 -28.26 5.90 -4.07
CA THR A 312 -27.03 5.11 -4.34
C THR A 312 -26.15 5.02 -3.10
N PRO A 313 -25.42 3.90 -2.87
CA PRO A 313 -24.43 3.81 -1.78
C PRO A 313 -23.41 4.96 -1.78
N SER A 314 -23.06 5.48 -2.95
CA SER A 314 -22.16 6.64 -3.08
C SER A 314 -22.73 7.93 -2.50
N ASN A 315 -24.01 7.99 -2.19
CA ASN A 315 -24.69 9.12 -1.55
C ASN A 315 -25.43 8.72 -0.25
N ASP A 316 -25.00 7.63 0.38
CA ASP A 316 -25.48 7.18 1.69
C ASP A 316 -24.56 7.72 2.78
N PRO A 317 -25.04 8.64 3.66
CA PRO A 317 -24.20 9.26 4.69
C PRO A 317 -23.55 8.26 5.65
N SER A 318 -24.14 7.08 5.86
CA SER A 318 -23.59 6.05 6.74
C SER A 318 -22.34 5.38 6.19
N LEU A 319 -22.01 5.57 4.89
CA LEU A 319 -20.89 4.96 4.21
C LEU A 319 -19.74 5.94 3.88
N VAL A 320 -19.80 7.18 4.34
CA VAL A 320 -18.78 8.20 4.02
C VAL A 320 -17.38 7.74 4.40
N ASP A 321 -17.23 7.29 5.63
CA ASP A 321 -15.91 6.86 6.15
C ASP A 321 -15.42 5.61 5.41
N GLU A 322 -16.32 4.70 5.03
CA GLU A 322 -15.97 3.49 4.28
C GLU A 322 -15.40 3.80 2.89
N TYR A 323 -15.98 4.76 2.18
CA TYR A 323 -15.43 5.21 0.90
C TYR A 323 -14.06 5.85 1.07
N LEU A 324 -13.92 6.71 2.06
CA LEU A 324 -12.69 7.42 2.35
C LEU A 324 -11.56 6.46 2.74
N GLU A 325 -11.81 5.52 3.66
CA GLU A 325 -10.81 4.57 4.14
C GLU A 325 -10.34 3.62 3.03
N ARG A 326 -11.23 3.15 2.15
CA ARG A 326 -10.87 2.31 1.01
C ARG A 326 -9.98 3.03 0.00
N VAL A 327 -10.24 4.32 -0.26
CA VAL A 327 -9.39 5.14 -1.14
C VAL A 327 -8.04 5.44 -0.48
N LYS A 328 -8.01 5.73 0.81
CA LYS A 328 -6.77 5.87 1.58
C LYS A 328 -5.93 4.60 1.53
N ALA A 329 -6.55 3.46 1.79
CA ALA A 329 -5.89 2.17 1.77
C ALA A 329 -5.27 1.85 0.41
N MET A 330 -5.97 2.12 -0.70
CA MET A 330 -5.43 2.03 -2.05
C MET A 330 -4.19 2.92 -2.21
N TYR A 331 -4.31 4.20 -1.88
CA TYR A 331 -3.22 5.17 -2.04
C TYR A 331 -1.97 4.77 -1.26
N TYR A 332 -2.10 4.51 0.04
CA TYR A 332 -0.96 4.15 0.88
C TYR A 332 -0.30 2.83 0.48
N ARG A 333 -1.07 1.86 -0.02
CA ARG A 333 -0.53 0.59 -0.50
C ARG A 333 0.36 0.74 -1.72
N SER A 334 -0.06 1.57 -2.71
CA SER A 334 0.55 1.53 -4.03
C SER A 334 1.26 2.83 -4.47
N ARG A 335 1.21 3.90 -3.67
CA ARG A 335 1.80 5.21 -4.00
C ARG A 335 3.28 5.20 -4.35
N ASN A 336 4.04 4.24 -3.82
CA ASN A 336 5.48 4.15 -4.02
C ASN A 336 5.89 3.29 -5.23
N HIS A 337 4.93 2.67 -5.94
CA HIS A 337 5.20 1.87 -7.12
C HIS A 337 5.31 2.73 -8.37
N SER A 338 6.39 2.52 -9.13
CA SER A 338 6.66 3.28 -10.36
C SER A 338 5.66 3.02 -11.49
N CYS A 339 5.03 1.84 -11.45
CA CYS A 339 4.00 1.44 -12.40
C CYS A 339 2.67 2.16 -12.19
N VAL A 340 2.37 2.62 -10.98
CA VAL A 340 1.10 3.26 -10.67
C VAL A 340 1.11 4.70 -11.19
N ILE A 341 0.31 4.94 -12.23
CA ILE A 341 0.24 6.24 -12.90
C ILE A 341 -1.07 7.00 -12.62
N ALA A 342 -2.09 6.30 -12.13
CA ALA A 342 -3.38 6.88 -11.78
C ALA A 342 -4.10 6.00 -10.74
N PHE A 343 -5.07 6.60 -10.06
CA PHE A 343 -5.92 5.96 -9.08
C PHE A 343 -7.38 6.08 -9.51
N ALA A 344 -8.09 4.94 -9.59
CA ALA A 344 -9.53 4.88 -9.79
C ALA A 344 -10.20 4.78 -8.42
N LEU A 345 -11.18 5.63 -8.17
CA LEU A 345 -11.92 5.65 -6.90
C LEU A 345 -12.77 4.41 -6.66
N GLY A 346 -12.98 3.61 -7.68
CA GLY A 346 -13.76 2.38 -7.63
C GLY A 346 -14.16 1.90 -9.02
N GLY A 347 -14.83 0.77 -9.07
CA GLY A 347 -15.47 0.22 -10.27
C GLY A 347 -16.83 0.88 -10.57
N GLU A 348 -17.79 0.08 -11.08
CA GLU A 348 -19.14 0.59 -11.36
C GLU A 348 -19.82 1.09 -10.08
N SER A 349 -20.11 2.39 -10.03
CA SER A 349 -20.70 3.02 -8.86
C SER A 349 -21.54 4.23 -9.28
N GLY A 350 -22.52 4.56 -8.45
CA GLY A 350 -23.24 5.81 -8.58
C GLY A 350 -22.35 7.01 -8.23
N ASN A 351 -22.69 8.17 -8.76
CA ASN A 351 -22.03 9.41 -8.37
C ASN A 351 -22.72 9.98 -7.11
N GLY A 352 -21.94 10.40 -6.12
CA GLY A 352 -22.47 10.93 -4.87
C GLY A 352 -21.42 11.56 -3.97
N TYR A 353 -21.91 12.07 -2.83
CA TYR A 353 -21.09 12.81 -1.87
C TYR A 353 -19.87 12.03 -1.37
N ASN A 354 -20.00 10.70 -1.16
CA ASN A 354 -18.92 9.87 -0.64
C ASN A 354 -17.75 9.76 -1.63
N MET A 355 -18.06 9.57 -2.91
CA MET A 355 -17.06 9.59 -3.99
C MET A 355 -16.36 10.94 -4.07
N TYR A 356 -17.11 12.04 -3.91
CA TYR A 356 -16.56 13.37 -3.95
C TYR A 356 -15.60 13.64 -2.79
N LYS A 357 -15.95 13.22 -1.58
CA LYS A 357 -15.07 13.32 -0.40
C LYS A 357 -13.79 12.51 -0.54
N ALA A 358 -13.90 11.28 -1.00
CA ALA A 358 -12.75 10.43 -1.28
C ALA A 358 -11.81 11.06 -2.35
N TYR A 359 -12.41 11.65 -3.38
CA TYR A 359 -11.69 12.39 -4.40
C TYR A 359 -10.96 13.62 -3.86
N GLU A 360 -11.64 14.48 -3.07
CA GLU A 360 -11.00 15.66 -2.45
C GLU A 360 -9.79 15.26 -1.61
N TRP A 361 -9.93 14.21 -0.81
CA TRP A 361 -8.83 13.70 -0.01
C TRP A 361 -7.67 13.23 -0.89
N LEU A 362 -7.93 12.38 -1.89
CA LEU A 362 -6.90 11.85 -2.78
C LEU A 362 -6.18 13.00 -3.52
N LYS A 363 -6.91 14.02 -3.93
CA LYS A 363 -6.33 15.21 -4.54
C LYS A 363 -5.41 15.98 -3.58
N SER A 364 -5.74 16.01 -2.29
CA SER A 364 -4.95 16.75 -1.29
C SER A 364 -3.60 16.10 -0.98
N VAL A 365 -3.49 14.77 -1.11
CA VAL A 365 -2.28 14.01 -0.74
C VAL A 365 -1.48 13.52 -1.95
N SER A 366 -2.09 13.42 -3.13
CA SER A 366 -1.43 12.90 -4.33
C SER A 366 -0.85 14.03 -5.16
N TYR A 367 0.48 14.04 -5.34
CA TYR A 367 1.16 14.87 -6.34
C TYR A 367 0.89 14.40 -7.78
N THR A 368 0.38 13.21 -7.96
CA THR A 368 -0.02 12.65 -9.26
C THR A 368 -1.50 12.97 -9.49
N HIS A 369 -1.81 14.10 -10.13
CA HIS A 369 -3.18 14.58 -10.34
C HIS A 369 -3.94 13.82 -11.43
N LEU A 370 -3.78 12.51 -11.53
CA LEU A 370 -4.39 11.73 -12.59
C LEU A 370 -5.64 10.99 -12.07
N ARG A 371 -6.74 11.32 -12.70
CA ARG A 371 -8.07 10.76 -12.44
C ARG A 371 -8.45 9.88 -13.61
N ALA A 372 -8.81 8.64 -13.33
CA ALA A 372 -9.67 7.89 -14.24
C ALA A 372 -11.12 8.07 -13.74
N HIS A 373 -11.99 8.53 -14.62
CA HIS A 373 -13.43 8.49 -14.45
C HIS A 373 -13.94 7.17 -15.00
#